data_5efa6002276faf82e31cb6f8d7eae3ed
#
_entry.id   5efa6002276faf82e31cb6f8d7eae3ed
#
_cell.length_a   1.000
_cell.length_b   1.000
_cell.length_c   1.000
_cell.angle_alpha   90.00
_cell.angle_beta   90.00
_cell.angle_gamma   90.00
#
_symmetry.space_group_name_H-M   'P 1'
#
loop_
_entity.id
_entity.type
_entity.pdbx_description
1 polymer ?
#
loop_
_entity_poly.entity_id
_entity_poly.type
_entity_poly.pdbx_seq_one_letter_code
_entity_poly.pdbx_strand_id
1 'polypeptide(L)'
;MNVRNLIAGGLLLCAGSALAEEAPIEGTVEAKCVITTETTGVYGNPVPYKLSTAAADGGVLPIIRYDVISADYYKASISHPEEFTSSPTLDDTVTWTGETEVHEVSDVAMASYETDKIEYNNVTDFDLTVAGSTWFKVSSVAEYGYQKSFPAGSYNAVVNAECIAL
;
A
#
# COMPACT_ATOMS: atom_id res chain seq x y z
N MET A 1 -100.38 22.61 -13.19
CA MET A 1 -99.47 21.64 -13.81
C MET A 1 -98.05 22.17 -13.70
N ASN A 2 -97.32 21.83 -12.67
CA ASN A 2 -95.91 22.30 -12.44
C ASN A 2 -95.02 21.11 -12.11
N VAL A 3 -94.16 20.84 -13.02
CA VAL A 3 -93.08 19.83 -12.84
C VAL A 3 -91.89 20.51 -12.17
N ARG A 4 -91.51 20.08 -10.97
CA ARG A 4 -90.34 20.55 -10.23
C ARG A 4 -89.22 19.57 -10.56
N ASN A 5 -88.21 20.10 -11.26
CA ASN A 5 -86.94 19.42 -11.48
C ASN A 5 -86.11 19.49 -10.23
N LEU A 6 -85.75 18.33 -9.62
CA LEU A 6 -84.69 18.22 -8.58
C LEU A 6 -83.42 17.97 -9.30
N ILE A 7 -82.44 18.94 -9.16
CA ILE A 7 -81.13 18.78 -9.59
C ILE A 7 -80.32 18.24 -8.38
N ALA A 8 -79.91 16.97 -8.47
CA ALA A 8 -78.97 16.36 -7.53
C ALA A 8 -77.60 16.74 -7.91
N GLY A 9 -77.01 17.63 -7.12
CA GLY A 9 -75.57 18.02 -7.23
C GLY A 9 -74.68 16.91 -6.67
N GLY A 10 -73.98 16.19 -7.53
CA GLY A 10 -72.92 15.26 -7.10
C GLY A 10 -71.67 16.01 -6.72
N LEU A 11 -71.27 15.91 -5.46
CA LEU A 11 -69.97 16.37 -4.98
C LEU A 11 -68.91 15.31 -5.40
N LEU A 12 -68.07 15.62 -6.42
CA LEU A 12 -66.89 14.86 -6.73
C LEU A 12 -65.83 15.22 -5.69
N LEU A 13 -65.58 14.33 -4.73
CA LEU A 13 -64.35 14.38 -3.90
C LEU A 13 -63.18 13.93 -4.78
N CYS A 14 -62.37 14.87 -5.26
CA CYS A 14 -61.03 14.57 -5.76
C CYS A 14 -60.16 14.18 -4.58
N ALA A 15 -59.97 12.86 -4.37
CA ALA A 15 -58.90 12.37 -3.52
C ALA A 15 -57.57 12.65 -4.24
N GLY A 16 -56.94 13.75 -3.87
CA GLY A 16 -55.57 14.04 -4.30
C GLY A 16 -54.62 13.01 -3.70
N SER A 17 -54.08 12.13 -4.51
CA SER A 17 -52.96 11.28 -4.12
C SER A 17 -51.77 12.19 -3.86
N ALA A 18 -51.33 12.30 -2.62
CA ALA A 18 -50.04 12.91 -2.31
C ALA A 18 -48.96 11.99 -2.89
N LEU A 19 -48.36 12.39 -4.00
CA LEU A 19 -47.15 11.75 -4.52
C LEU A 19 -46.00 12.15 -3.62
N ALA A 20 -45.46 11.19 -2.84
CA ALA A 20 -44.21 11.35 -2.17
C ALA A 20 -43.10 11.12 -3.22
N GLU A 21 -42.25 12.10 -3.40
CA GLU A 21 -41.05 12.00 -4.24
C GLU A 21 -39.85 11.79 -3.31
N GLU A 22 -39.06 10.75 -3.58
CA GLU A 22 -37.83 10.49 -2.87
C GLU A 22 -36.70 11.20 -3.61
N ALA A 23 -35.97 12.03 -2.91
CA ALA A 23 -34.74 12.67 -3.40
C ALA A 23 -33.52 11.88 -2.88
N PRO A 24 -32.84 11.08 -3.70
CA PRO A 24 -31.65 10.36 -3.28
C PRO A 24 -30.51 11.36 -2.97
N ILE A 25 -29.76 11.07 -1.90
CA ILE A 25 -28.51 11.76 -1.60
C ILE A 25 -27.41 10.75 -1.80
N GLU A 26 -26.60 10.96 -2.83
CA GLU A 26 -25.47 10.11 -3.17
C GLU A 26 -24.18 10.78 -2.66
N GLY A 27 -23.30 9.98 -2.07
CA GLY A 27 -21.97 10.41 -1.63
C GLY A 27 -20.96 9.31 -1.86
N THR A 28 -19.79 9.66 -2.36
CA THR A 28 -18.67 8.74 -2.52
C THR A 28 -17.54 9.21 -1.60
N VAL A 29 -17.04 8.30 -0.76
CA VAL A 29 -15.80 8.51 0.01
C VAL A 29 -14.72 7.71 -0.69
N GLU A 30 -13.74 8.43 -1.25
CA GLU A 30 -12.57 7.77 -1.82
C GLU A 30 -11.67 7.30 -0.68
N ALA A 31 -11.40 6.00 -0.69
CA ALA A 31 -10.38 5.43 0.15
C ALA A 31 -9.02 5.97 -0.30
N LYS A 32 -8.15 6.34 0.64
CA LYS A 32 -6.84 6.91 0.33
C LYS A 32 -5.74 6.25 1.12
N CYS A 33 -4.77 5.75 0.38
CA CYS A 33 -3.49 5.29 0.88
C CYS A 33 -2.40 6.01 0.08
N VAL A 34 -1.44 6.60 0.77
CA VAL A 34 -0.32 7.34 0.18
C VAL A 34 0.98 6.69 0.59
N ILE A 35 1.86 6.47 -0.38
CA ILE A 35 3.19 5.91 -0.15
C ILE A 35 4.23 7.01 -0.37
N THR A 36 5.17 7.12 0.57
CA THR A 36 6.26 8.10 0.51
C THR A 36 7.58 7.44 0.87
N THR A 37 8.63 7.68 0.08
CA THR A 37 9.99 7.30 0.46
C THR A 37 10.55 8.32 1.44
N GLU A 38 10.76 7.93 2.69
CA GLU A 38 11.35 8.78 3.74
C GLU A 38 12.87 8.74 3.69
N THR A 39 13.44 7.57 3.48
CA THR A 39 14.88 7.38 3.39
C THR A 39 15.23 6.57 2.15
N THR A 40 16.13 7.10 1.34
CA THR A 40 16.68 6.37 0.19
C THR A 40 17.71 5.36 0.67
N GLY A 41 17.61 4.12 0.19
CA GLY A 41 18.58 3.08 0.49
C GLY A 41 19.94 3.33 -0.16
N VAL A 42 21.01 2.86 0.49
CA VAL A 42 22.35 2.88 -0.05
C VAL A 42 23.02 1.52 0.19
N TYR A 43 23.65 0.97 -0.83
CA TYR A 43 24.47 -0.23 -0.66
C TYR A 43 25.85 0.13 -0.13
N GLY A 44 26.24 -0.48 1.00
CA GLY A 44 27.62 -0.63 1.39
C GLY A 44 28.26 -1.81 0.67
N ASN A 45 29.61 -1.80 0.54
CA ASN A 45 30.39 -2.89 -0.02
C ASN A 45 31.44 -3.35 1.00
N PRO A 46 31.04 -4.12 2.04
CA PRO A 46 31.92 -4.54 3.13
C PRO A 46 33.03 -5.50 2.65
N VAL A 47 32.74 -6.30 1.64
CA VAL A 47 33.66 -7.22 0.98
C VAL A 47 33.39 -7.22 -0.53
N PRO A 48 34.39 -7.57 -1.36
CA PRO A 48 34.29 -7.40 -2.82
C PRO A 48 33.10 -8.08 -3.50
N TYR A 49 32.56 -9.16 -2.93
CA TYR A 49 31.46 -9.94 -3.49
C TYR A 49 30.10 -9.61 -2.89
N LYS A 50 29.99 -8.64 -1.95
CA LYS A 50 28.74 -8.35 -1.23
C LYS A 50 28.38 -6.87 -1.32
N LEU A 51 27.15 -6.59 -1.68
CA LEU A 51 26.49 -5.30 -1.50
C LEU A 51 25.35 -5.48 -0.48
N SER A 52 25.22 -4.54 0.46
CA SER A 52 24.27 -4.66 1.56
C SER A 52 23.76 -3.29 2.00
N THR A 53 22.47 -3.19 2.28
CA THR A 53 21.88 -1.98 2.87
C THR A 53 22.06 -1.91 4.40
N ALA A 54 22.60 -2.94 5.03
CA ALA A 54 22.81 -2.95 6.47
C ALA A 54 23.83 -1.88 6.91
N ALA A 55 23.52 -1.17 8.00
CA ALA A 55 24.41 -0.12 8.55
C ALA A 55 25.78 -0.67 8.97
N ALA A 56 25.85 -1.92 9.48
CA ALA A 56 27.11 -2.59 9.83
C ALA A 56 28.02 -2.82 8.62
N ASP A 57 27.45 -2.87 7.43
CA ASP A 57 28.13 -3.05 6.13
C ASP A 57 28.42 -1.70 5.44
N GLY A 58 28.14 -0.57 6.11
CA GLY A 58 28.26 0.77 5.54
C GLY A 58 27.10 1.18 4.63
N GLY A 59 26.00 0.43 4.67
CA GLY A 59 24.80 0.71 3.90
C GLY A 59 23.78 1.58 4.64
N VAL A 60 22.67 1.89 3.98
CA VAL A 60 21.52 2.58 4.54
C VAL A 60 20.27 1.82 4.13
N LEU A 61 19.43 1.46 5.09
CA LEU A 61 18.13 0.84 4.84
C LEU A 61 17.16 1.87 4.26
N PRO A 62 16.50 1.61 3.14
CA PRO A 62 15.38 2.43 2.69
C PRO A 62 14.23 2.32 3.70
N ILE A 63 13.57 3.47 3.94
CA ILE A 63 12.38 3.56 4.78
C ILE A 63 11.24 4.11 3.92
N ILE A 64 10.12 3.39 3.93
CA ILE A 64 8.93 3.71 3.17
C ILE A 64 7.79 3.93 4.14
N ARG A 65 7.10 5.07 4.02
CA ARG A 65 5.93 5.40 4.83
C ARG A 65 4.65 5.16 4.03
N TYR A 66 3.70 4.55 4.71
CA TYR A 66 2.32 4.42 4.27
C TYR A 66 1.42 5.26 5.17
N ASP A 67 0.65 6.15 4.55
CA ASP A 67 -0.35 6.96 5.22
C ASP A 67 -1.74 6.48 4.80
N VAL A 68 -2.51 5.94 5.73
CA VAL A 68 -3.85 5.37 5.49
C VAL A 68 -4.89 6.21 6.22
N ILE A 69 -5.86 6.74 5.47
CA ILE A 69 -6.96 7.56 6.02
C ILE A 69 -8.14 6.68 6.44
N SER A 70 -8.38 5.58 5.72
CA SER A 70 -9.47 4.64 5.99
C SER A 70 -8.92 3.27 6.31
N ALA A 71 -9.14 2.79 7.54
CA ALA A 71 -8.74 1.47 8.00
C ALA A 71 -9.46 0.32 7.26
N ASP A 72 -8.90 -0.88 7.32
CA ASP A 72 -9.46 -2.15 6.80
C ASP A 72 -9.72 -2.22 5.29
N TYR A 73 -9.27 -1.24 4.52
CA TYR A 73 -9.49 -1.22 3.06
C TYR A 73 -8.20 -1.42 2.25
N TYR A 74 -7.06 -1.57 2.92
CA TYR A 74 -5.77 -1.64 2.24
C TYR A 74 -4.86 -2.68 2.82
N LYS A 75 -4.03 -3.20 1.92
CA LYS A 75 -2.86 -4.00 2.22
C LYS A 75 -1.62 -3.30 1.68
N ALA A 76 -0.57 -3.16 2.49
CA ALA A 76 0.74 -2.83 2.01
C ALA A 76 1.41 -4.09 1.49
N SER A 77 1.86 -4.07 0.23
CA SER A 77 2.65 -5.15 -0.38
C SER A 77 4.01 -4.57 -0.73
N ILE A 78 5.07 -5.09 -0.12
CA ILE A 78 6.43 -4.57 -0.26
C ILE A 78 7.34 -5.71 -0.69
N SER A 79 8.08 -5.51 -1.80
CA SER A 79 9.06 -6.48 -2.25
C SER A 79 10.48 -5.93 -2.23
N HIS A 80 11.39 -6.68 -1.61
CA HIS A 80 12.81 -6.39 -1.72
C HIS A 80 13.35 -6.76 -3.11
N PRO A 81 14.45 -6.13 -3.57
CA PRO A 81 15.01 -6.38 -4.88
C PRO A 81 15.48 -7.84 -5.08
N GLU A 82 15.29 -8.36 -6.30
CA GLU A 82 15.86 -9.63 -6.77
C GLU A 82 16.77 -9.42 -8.00
N GLU A 83 16.92 -8.16 -8.46
CA GLU A 83 17.81 -7.82 -9.56
C GLU A 83 18.28 -6.36 -9.45
N PHE A 84 19.36 -6.04 -10.15
CA PHE A 84 19.75 -4.67 -10.36
C PHE A 84 18.98 -4.08 -11.55
N THR A 85 18.37 -2.92 -11.35
CA THR A 85 17.79 -2.12 -12.44
C THR A 85 18.87 -1.50 -13.32
N SER A 86 20.08 -1.32 -12.75
CA SER A 86 21.27 -0.86 -13.48
C SER A 86 22.52 -1.35 -12.75
N SER A 87 23.44 -1.93 -13.51
CA SER A 87 24.74 -2.40 -13.02
C SER A 87 25.76 -2.48 -14.17
N PRO A 88 27.06 -2.57 -13.88
CA PRO A 88 28.04 -3.07 -14.83
C PRO A 88 27.67 -4.48 -15.31
N THR A 89 28.23 -4.92 -16.43
CA THR A 89 28.02 -6.29 -16.92
C THR A 89 28.54 -7.30 -15.90
N LEU A 90 27.63 -8.19 -15.49
CA LEU A 90 27.93 -9.32 -14.59
C LEU A 90 27.98 -10.60 -15.43
N ASP A 91 28.98 -11.44 -15.16
CA ASP A 91 29.22 -12.70 -15.88
C ASP A 91 28.82 -13.93 -15.06
N ASP A 92 28.21 -13.72 -13.91
CA ASP A 92 27.73 -14.77 -13.01
C ASP A 92 26.43 -14.35 -12.31
N THR A 93 25.84 -15.29 -11.56
CA THR A 93 24.60 -15.08 -10.82
C THR A 93 24.82 -14.20 -9.59
N VAL A 94 23.81 -13.40 -9.26
CA VAL A 94 23.70 -12.68 -7.99
C VAL A 94 22.66 -13.37 -7.14
N THR A 95 23.01 -13.71 -5.92
CA THR A 95 22.07 -14.23 -4.93
C THR A 95 21.52 -13.06 -4.12
N TRP A 96 20.20 -12.97 -4.04
CA TRP A 96 19.50 -11.90 -3.33
C TRP A 96 18.87 -12.42 -2.05
N THR A 97 18.97 -11.63 -1.00
CA THR A 97 18.22 -11.82 0.25
C THR A 97 17.78 -10.47 0.77
N GLY A 98 16.67 -10.45 1.47
CA GLY A 98 16.13 -9.23 2.05
C GLY A 98 14.98 -9.54 3.00
N GLU A 99 14.57 -8.52 3.74
CA GLU A 99 13.49 -8.60 4.70
C GLU A 99 12.81 -7.24 4.80
N THR A 100 11.50 -7.24 5.01
CA THR A 100 10.72 -6.05 5.31
C THR A 100 10.21 -6.14 6.74
N GLU A 101 10.49 -5.09 7.52
CA GLU A 101 10.09 -5.01 8.92
C GLU A 101 9.38 -3.68 9.21
N VAL A 102 8.49 -3.68 10.19
CA VAL A 102 7.92 -2.45 10.72
C VAL A 102 9.01 -1.67 11.45
N HIS A 103 9.27 -0.44 11.03
CA HIS A 103 10.24 0.45 11.66
C HIS A 103 9.60 1.31 12.76
N GLU A 104 8.44 1.91 12.43
CA GLU A 104 7.71 2.80 13.32
C GLU A 104 6.21 2.76 12.99
N VAL A 105 5.37 3.05 13.96
CA VAL A 105 3.92 3.17 13.82
C VAL A 105 3.42 4.41 14.53
N SER A 106 2.41 5.07 13.98
CA SER A 106 1.81 6.27 14.59
C SER A 106 0.82 5.96 15.70
N ASP A 107 0.34 4.71 15.81
CA ASP A 107 -0.63 4.29 16.82
C ASP A 107 -0.26 2.92 17.40
N VAL A 108 -0.45 2.76 18.71
CA VAL A 108 -0.17 1.49 19.41
C VAL A 108 -1.05 0.33 18.95
N ALA A 109 -2.23 0.60 18.37
CA ALA A 109 -3.09 -0.42 17.78
C ALA A 109 -2.48 -1.11 16.56
N MET A 110 -1.44 -0.52 15.95
CA MET A 110 -0.68 -1.10 14.83
C MET A 110 0.46 -2.02 15.30
N ALA A 111 0.63 -2.24 16.61
CA ALA A 111 1.77 -2.98 17.17
C ALA A 111 1.84 -4.45 16.68
N SER A 112 0.72 -5.02 16.23
CA SER A 112 0.68 -6.39 15.72
C SER A 112 1.15 -6.52 14.27
N TYR A 113 1.32 -5.45 13.50
CA TYR A 113 1.68 -5.52 12.08
C TYR A 113 2.94 -6.34 11.81
N GLU A 114 3.96 -6.24 12.68
CA GLU A 114 5.18 -7.03 12.54
C GLU A 114 4.94 -8.53 12.74
N THR A 115 4.04 -8.91 13.65
CA THR A 115 3.75 -10.32 13.97
C THR A 115 2.74 -10.95 13.02
N ASP A 116 1.88 -10.14 12.41
CA ASP A 116 0.79 -10.58 11.55
C ASP A 116 1.15 -10.52 10.06
N LYS A 117 2.38 -10.06 9.73
CA LYS A 117 2.87 -9.99 8.34
C LYS A 117 2.88 -11.36 7.68
N ILE A 118 2.63 -11.36 6.37
CA ILE A 118 2.69 -12.56 5.54
C ILE A 118 3.87 -12.42 4.58
N GLU A 119 4.80 -13.35 4.66
CA GLU A 119 6.00 -13.38 3.81
C GLU A 119 5.93 -14.53 2.82
N TYR A 120 6.23 -14.25 1.56
CA TYR A 120 6.41 -15.26 0.53
C TYR A 120 7.39 -14.78 -0.54
N ASN A 121 8.39 -15.58 -0.84
CA ASN A 121 9.49 -15.19 -1.72
C ASN A 121 10.14 -13.88 -1.25
N ASN A 122 10.17 -12.87 -2.14
CA ASN A 122 10.70 -11.53 -1.85
C ASN A 122 9.62 -10.52 -1.44
N VAL A 123 8.38 -10.94 -1.24
CA VAL A 123 7.23 -10.06 -0.92
C VAL A 123 6.82 -10.22 0.53
N THR A 124 6.53 -9.11 1.17
CA THR A 124 5.92 -9.05 2.51
C THR A 124 4.65 -8.23 2.44
N ASP A 125 3.56 -8.81 2.90
CA ASP A 125 2.23 -8.21 2.97
C ASP A 125 1.87 -7.84 4.41
N PHE A 126 1.27 -6.66 4.59
CA PHE A 126 0.75 -6.16 5.86
C PHE A 126 -0.67 -5.67 5.68
N ASP A 127 -1.62 -6.19 6.46
CA ASP A 127 -2.99 -5.70 6.47
C ASP A 127 -3.07 -4.39 7.27
N LEU A 128 -3.45 -3.29 6.61
CA LEU A 128 -3.50 -1.96 7.20
C LEU A 128 -4.86 -1.73 7.87
N THR A 129 -5.03 -2.32 9.04
CA THR A 129 -6.31 -2.37 9.78
C THR A 129 -6.59 -1.13 10.62
N VAL A 130 -5.63 -0.21 10.75
CA VAL A 130 -5.73 1.01 11.56
C VAL A 130 -5.38 2.23 10.69
N ALA A 131 -6.21 3.28 10.75
CA ALA A 131 -5.90 4.54 10.10
C ALA A 131 -4.71 5.23 10.78
N GLY A 132 -3.79 5.78 9.98
CA GLY A 132 -2.58 6.43 10.47
C GLY A 132 -1.39 6.16 9.58
N SER A 133 -0.19 6.32 10.12
CA SER A 133 1.06 6.17 9.40
C SER A 133 1.87 4.98 9.92
N THR A 134 2.42 4.20 8.99
CA THR A 134 3.33 3.10 9.28
C THR A 134 4.58 3.26 8.43
N TRP A 135 5.74 3.12 9.06
CA TRP A 135 7.04 3.13 8.39
C TRP A 135 7.59 1.71 8.32
N PHE A 136 7.99 1.31 7.12
CA PHE A 136 8.62 0.03 6.87
C PHE A 136 10.07 0.23 6.46
N LYS A 137 10.99 -0.52 7.06
CA LYS A 137 12.39 -0.60 6.63
C LYS A 137 12.57 -1.87 5.82
N VAL A 138 13.34 -1.77 4.74
CA VAL A 138 13.60 -2.91 3.86
C VAL A 138 15.11 -3.18 3.81
N SER A 139 15.51 -4.40 4.14
CA SER A 139 16.88 -4.83 3.93
C SER A 139 17.05 -5.43 2.53
N SER A 140 18.24 -5.32 1.99
CA SER A 140 18.62 -5.96 0.73
C SER A 140 20.10 -6.30 0.75
N VAL A 141 20.41 -7.54 0.43
CA VAL A 141 21.77 -8.04 0.27
C VAL A 141 21.88 -8.72 -1.08
N ALA A 142 22.89 -8.35 -1.85
CA ALA A 142 23.26 -8.97 -3.10
C ALA A 142 24.66 -9.60 -2.97
N GLU A 143 24.78 -10.89 -3.21
CA GLU A 143 26.03 -11.63 -3.21
C GLU A 143 26.36 -12.15 -4.60
N TYR A 144 27.54 -11.80 -5.11
CA TYR A 144 27.97 -12.10 -6.46
C TYR A 144 28.87 -13.31 -6.50
N GLY A 145 28.39 -14.36 -7.13
CA GLY A 145 29.13 -15.58 -7.48
C GLY A 145 30.08 -16.13 -6.42
N TYR A 146 30.54 -17.35 -6.58
CA TYR A 146 31.54 -17.90 -5.68
C TYR A 146 32.94 -17.33 -6.03
N GLN A 147 33.61 -16.69 -5.03
CA GLN A 147 34.95 -16.08 -5.15
C GLN A 147 35.07 -14.99 -6.24
N LYS A 148 33.94 -14.37 -6.63
CA LYS A 148 33.91 -13.26 -7.56
C LYS A 148 33.89 -11.93 -6.82
N SER A 149 34.26 -10.87 -7.53
CA SER A 149 34.16 -9.50 -7.02
C SER A 149 33.22 -8.72 -7.93
N PHE A 150 32.36 -7.91 -7.38
CA PHE A 150 31.58 -6.97 -8.15
C PHE A 150 32.50 -6.05 -8.97
N PRO A 151 32.29 -5.93 -10.29
CA PRO A 151 33.00 -4.97 -11.12
C PRO A 151 32.84 -3.54 -10.60
N ALA A 152 33.84 -2.68 -10.81
CA ALA A 152 33.74 -1.28 -10.45
C ALA A 152 32.63 -0.58 -11.26
N GLY A 153 31.77 0.16 -10.57
CA GLY A 153 30.66 0.89 -11.19
C GLY A 153 29.52 1.16 -10.24
N SER A 154 28.43 1.70 -10.76
CA SER A 154 27.21 2.00 -9.98
C SER A 154 26.24 0.83 -10.06
N TYR A 155 25.63 0.53 -8.92
CA TYR A 155 24.61 -0.53 -8.76
C TYR A 155 23.34 0.08 -8.23
N ASN A 156 22.25 -0.09 -8.95
CA ASN A 156 20.93 0.39 -8.55
C ASN A 156 19.94 -0.78 -8.52
N ALA A 157 19.15 -0.84 -7.48
CA ALA A 157 18.03 -1.76 -7.33
C ALA A 157 16.82 -1.00 -6.76
N VAL A 158 15.63 -1.56 -6.91
CA VAL A 158 14.39 -0.89 -6.51
C VAL A 158 13.62 -1.79 -5.56
N VAL A 159 13.17 -1.21 -4.46
CA VAL A 159 12.12 -1.78 -3.60
C VAL A 159 10.78 -1.38 -4.21
N ASN A 160 9.94 -2.36 -4.52
CA ASN A 160 8.58 -2.08 -4.96
C ASN A 160 7.66 -2.01 -3.74
N ALA A 161 6.82 -0.99 -3.71
CA ALA A 161 5.89 -0.74 -2.62
C ALA A 161 4.53 -0.40 -3.21
N GLU A 162 3.54 -1.21 -2.88
CA GLU A 162 2.18 -1.07 -3.39
C GLU A 162 1.18 -0.96 -2.25
N CYS A 163 0.14 -0.16 -2.44
CA CYS A 163 -1.02 -0.10 -1.58
C CYS A 163 -2.20 -0.72 -2.33
N ILE A 164 -2.57 -1.92 -1.98
CA ILE A 164 -3.58 -2.71 -2.65
C ILE A 164 -4.91 -2.54 -1.91
N ALA A 165 -5.95 -2.08 -2.61
CA ALA A 165 -7.30 -2.04 -2.06
C ALA A 165 -7.86 -3.47 -1.93
N LEU A 166 -8.52 -3.77 -0.80
CA LEU A 166 -9.14 -5.06 -0.47
C LEU A 166 -10.60 -5.11 -0.93
#